data_f1c566a124a6056a2756be9f742986ad
#
_entry.id   f1c566a124a6056a2756be9f742986ad
#
_cell.length_a   1.000
_cell.length_b   1.000
_cell.length_c   1.000
_cell.angle_alpha   90.00
_cell.angle_beta   90.00
_cell.angle_gamma   90.00
#
_symmetry.space_group_name_H-M   'P 1'
#
loop_
_entity.id
_entity.type
_entity.pdbx_description
1 polymer ?
#
loop_
_entity_poly.entity_id
_entity_poly.type
_entity_poly.pdbx_seq_one_letter_code
_entity_poly.pdbx_strand_id
1 'polypeptide(L)'
;MSAVQTSTNIERGADWDFSFQIQEHGACTAASDLTDWTVTPTLKTSAGASLTTPSVERPDATTVSLRLTQTQTAAFSVQFGAALTINVQRPDGFDFRLIEARVTIS
;
A
#
# COMPACT_ATOMS: atom_id res chain seq x y z
N MET A 1 8.36 1.24 16.12
CA MET A 1 8.04 2.24 15.09
C MET A 1 6.56 2.18 14.81
N SER A 2 5.89 3.31 14.82
CA SER A 2 4.48 3.38 14.48
C SER A 2 4.29 3.41 12.96
N ALA A 3 3.24 2.76 12.47
CA ALA A 3 2.88 2.85 11.08
C ALA A 3 2.46 4.28 10.70
N VAL A 4 2.75 4.68 9.48
CA VAL A 4 2.29 5.97 8.96
C VAL A 4 0.79 5.87 8.72
N GLN A 5 0.04 6.80 9.31
CA GLN A 5 -1.41 6.89 9.13
C GLN A 5 -1.70 7.82 7.97
N THR A 6 -2.52 7.38 7.03
CA THR A 6 -2.89 8.18 5.86
C THR A 6 -4.29 7.79 5.38
N SER A 7 -4.72 8.39 4.28
CA SER A 7 -5.97 8.05 3.63
C SER A 7 -5.78 8.06 2.11
N THR A 8 -6.58 7.27 1.42
CA THR A 8 -6.57 7.23 -0.03
C THR A 8 -8.00 6.99 -0.54
N ASN A 9 -8.23 7.31 -1.80
CA ASN A 9 -9.51 7.13 -2.44
C ASN A 9 -9.34 6.22 -3.66
N ILE A 10 -10.19 5.21 -3.75
CA ILE A 10 -10.27 4.33 -4.92
C ILE A 10 -11.55 4.68 -5.66
N GLU A 11 -11.42 5.11 -6.91
CA GLU A 11 -12.54 5.37 -7.79
C GLU A 11 -12.86 4.10 -8.58
N ARG A 12 -14.09 3.62 -8.47
CA ARG A 12 -14.53 2.41 -9.18
C ARG A 12 -14.50 2.64 -10.69
N GLY A 13 -13.97 1.66 -11.40
CA GLY A 13 -13.86 1.74 -12.86
C GLY A 13 -12.67 2.54 -13.37
N ALA A 14 -11.79 2.99 -12.49
CA ALA A 14 -10.56 3.70 -12.84
C ALA A 14 -9.34 2.97 -12.27
N ASP A 15 -8.22 3.07 -12.95
CA ASP A 15 -6.96 2.56 -12.41
C ASP A 15 -6.59 3.29 -11.13
N TRP A 16 -6.05 2.56 -10.17
CA TRP A 16 -5.59 3.12 -8.91
C TRP A 16 -4.11 2.81 -8.71
N ASP A 17 -3.39 3.78 -8.19
CA ASP A 17 -1.95 3.69 -7.97
C ASP A 17 -1.59 4.38 -6.66
N PHE A 18 -0.74 3.73 -5.88
CA PHE A 18 -0.25 4.26 -4.60
C PHE A 18 1.24 3.96 -4.50
N SER A 19 2.07 4.99 -4.50
CA SER A 19 3.53 4.85 -4.49
C SER A 19 4.12 5.36 -3.19
N PHE A 20 5.19 4.72 -2.73
CA PHE A 20 5.88 5.15 -1.53
C PHE A 20 7.38 4.84 -1.59
N GLN A 21 8.12 5.56 -0.76
CA GLN A 21 9.55 5.35 -0.52
C GLN A 21 9.76 5.25 0.99
N ILE A 22 10.83 4.57 1.40
CA ILE A 22 11.20 4.44 2.80
C ILE A 22 12.50 5.21 3.01
N GLN A 23 12.50 6.11 3.99
CA GLN A 23 13.71 6.79 4.45
C GLN A 23 14.01 6.35 5.87
N GLU A 24 15.26 5.97 6.12
CA GLU A 24 15.72 5.63 7.47
C GLU A 24 16.34 6.87 8.09
N HIS A 25 15.90 7.22 9.28
CA HIS A 25 16.45 8.26 10.14
C HIS A 25 16.71 9.63 9.51
N GLY A 26 15.81 10.54 9.74
CA GLY A 26 16.01 11.95 9.47
C GLY A 26 15.69 12.36 8.04
N ALA A 27 15.35 13.64 7.90
CA ALA A 27 14.81 14.20 6.67
C ALA A 27 15.82 14.31 5.53
N CYS A 28 17.11 14.21 5.83
CA CYS A 28 18.16 14.37 4.84
C CYS A 28 18.74 13.06 4.32
N THR A 29 18.16 11.94 4.74
CA THR A 29 18.63 10.61 4.32
C THR A 29 18.02 10.27 2.97
N ALA A 30 18.83 9.73 2.06
CA ALA A 30 18.34 9.24 0.79
C ALA A 30 17.37 8.06 1.00
N ALA A 31 16.43 7.86 0.08
CA ALA A 31 15.51 6.73 0.14
C ALA A 31 16.28 5.41 0.11
N SER A 32 15.82 4.45 0.91
CA SER A 32 16.43 3.13 1.00
C SER A 32 16.22 2.34 -0.30
N ASP A 33 17.21 1.52 -0.64
CA ASP A 33 17.08 0.54 -1.73
C ASP A 33 16.16 -0.58 -1.26
N LEU A 34 15.02 -0.73 -1.92
CA LEU A 34 13.98 -1.69 -1.53
C LEU A 34 13.99 -2.97 -2.38
N THR A 35 15.02 -3.18 -3.19
CA THR A 35 15.07 -4.29 -4.14
C THR A 35 14.88 -5.65 -3.48
N ASP A 36 15.49 -5.85 -2.30
CA ASP A 36 15.44 -7.14 -1.58
C ASP A 36 14.38 -7.15 -0.47
N TRP A 37 13.55 -6.12 -0.38
CA TRP A 37 12.49 -6.06 0.62
C TRP A 37 11.24 -6.75 0.09
N THR A 38 10.55 -7.46 0.97
CA THR A 38 9.24 -8.05 0.66
C THR A 38 8.14 -7.09 1.09
N VAL A 39 7.25 -6.75 0.18
CA VAL A 39 6.14 -5.84 0.43
C VAL A 39 4.83 -6.61 0.30
N THR A 40 4.03 -6.60 1.37
CA THR A 40 2.75 -7.32 1.42
C THR A 40 1.61 -6.33 1.69
N PRO A 41 0.90 -5.89 0.65
CA PRO A 41 -0.29 -5.07 0.84
C PRO A 41 -1.48 -5.95 1.19
N THR A 42 -2.38 -5.43 2.01
CA THR A 42 -3.65 -6.09 2.35
C THR A 42 -4.75 -5.04 2.31
N LEU A 43 -5.78 -5.29 1.52
CA LEU A 43 -6.94 -4.41 1.41
C LEU A 43 -8.17 -5.14 1.92
N LYS A 44 -8.84 -4.55 2.92
CA LYS A 44 -10.01 -5.14 3.56
C LYS A 44 -11.14 -4.13 3.66
N THR A 45 -12.37 -4.64 3.67
CA THR A 45 -13.56 -3.82 3.94
C THR A 45 -13.60 -3.42 5.42
N SER A 46 -14.48 -2.48 5.77
CA SER A 46 -14.71 -2.10 7.16
C SER A 46 -15.17 -3.27 8.03
N ALA A 47 -15.80 -4.28 7.42
CA ALA A 47 -16.23 -5.50 8.10
C ALA A 47 -15.12 -6.55 8.22
N GLY A 48 -13.94 -6.29 7.66
CA GLY A 48 -12.80 -7.21 7.71
C GLY A 48 -12.71 -8.23 6.59
N ALA A 49 -13.59 -8.16 5.59
CA ALA A 49 -13.53 -9.04 4.43
C ALA A 49 -12.39 -8.62 3.48
N SER A 50 -11.64 -9.59 2.96
CA SER A 50 -10.55 -9.30 2.05
C SER A 50 -11.06 -8.86 0.69
N LEU A 51 -10.46 -7.79 0.16
CA LEU A 51 -10.65 -7.33 -1.22
C LEU A 51 -9.48 -7.79 -2.08
N THR A 52 -9.56 -7.55 -3.39
CA THR A 52 -8.46 -7.87 -4.30
C THR A 52 -7.17 -7.21 -3.84
N THR A 53 -6.13 -8.02 -3.70
CA THR A 53 -4.82 -7.51 -3.29
C THR A 53 -4.20 -6.70 -4.43
N PRO A 54 -3.76 -5.45 -4.17
CA PRO A 54 -3.06 -4.67 -5.18
C PRO A 54 -1.77 -5.36 -5.62
N SER A 55 -1.42 -5.22 -6.89
CA SER A 55 -0.14 -5.71 -7.39
C SER A 55 0.99 -4.80 -6.93
N VAL A 56 2.14 -5.39 -6.67
CA VAL A 56 3.35 -4.67 -6.23
C VAL A 56 4.26 -4.49 -7.43
N GLU A 57 4.60 -3.23 -7.72
CA GLU A 57 5.53 -2.89 -8.79
C GLU A 57 6.68 -2.08 -8.22
N ARG A 58 7.84 -2.17 -8.87
CA ARG A 58 9.04 -1.44 -8.46
C ARG A 58 9.57 -0.67 -9.66
N PRO A 59 9.06 0.57 -9.86
CA PRO A 59 9.52 1.41 -10.98
C PRO A 59 11.01 1.73 -10.91
N ASP A 60 11.56 1.77 -9.69
CA ASP A 60 13.00 1.89 -9.47
C ASP A 60 13.37 1.22 -8.14
N ALA A 61 14.67 1.26 -7.78
CA ALA A 61 15.18 0.57 -6.59
C ALA A 61 14.68 1.18 -5.28
N THR A 62 14.21 2.42 -5.27
CA THR A 62 13.82 3.13 -4.06
C THR A 62 12.33 3.34 -3.94
N THR A 63 11.55 3.02 -4.97
CA THR A 63 10.11 3.28 -5.01
C THR A 63 9.34 1.99 -5.16
N VAL A 64 8.28 1.84 -4.38
CA VAL A 64 7.32 0.75 -4.52
C VAL A 64 5.97 1.35 -4.88
N SER A 65 5.33 0.79 -5.90
CA SER A 65 3.99 1.17 -6.34
C SER A 65 3.03 0.02 -6.18
N LEU A 66 1.87 0.31 -5.63
CA LEU A 66 0.75 -0.63 -5.56
C LEU A 66 -0.27 -0.22 -6.60
N ARG A 67 -0.78 -1.17 -7.37
CA ARG A 67 -1.71 -0.88 -8.46
C ARG A 67 -2.92 -1.80 -8.46
N LEU A 68 -4.06 -1.22 -8.79
CA LEU A 68 -5.29 -1.93 -9.12
C LEU A 68 -5.74 -1.47 -10.49
N THR A 69 -6.15 -2.42 -11.34
CA THR A 69 -6.67 -2.10 -12.67
C THR A 69 -8.10 -1.60 -12.57
N GLN A 70 -8.56 -0.92 -13.63
CA GLN A 70 -9.95 -0.45 -13.70
C GLN A 70 -10.95 -1.62 -13.57
N THR A 71 -10.62 -2.79 -14.08
CA THR A 71 -11.48 -3.98 -13.95
C THR A 71 -11.58 -4.43 -12.50
N GLN A 72 -10.46 -4.40 -11.76
CA GLN A 72 -10.42 -4.77 -10.35
C GLN A 72 -11.20 -3.78 -9.50
N THR A 73 -11.03 -2.48 -9.72
CA THR A 73 -11.73 -1.46 -8.95
C THR A 73 -13.23 -1.44 -9.25
N ALA A 74 -13.63 -1.75 -10.48
CA ALA A 74 -15.05 -1.83 -10.85
C ALA A 74 -15.80 -2.94 -10.11
N ALA A 75 -15.09 -3.96 -9.65
CA ALA A 75 -15.68 -5.06 -8.90
C ALA A 75 -15.94 -4.72 -7.43
N PHE A 76 -15.40 -3.61 -6.94
CA PHE A 76 -15.60 -3.20 -5.55
C PHE A 76 -16.96 -2.55 -5.35
N SER A 77 -17.48 -2.63 -4.11
CA SER A 77 -18.67 -1.88 -3.72
C SER A 77 -18.27 -0.50 -3.19
N VAL A 78 -19.11 0.49 -3.39
CA VAL A 78 -18.95 1.81 -2.77
C VAL A 78 -18.97 1.63 -1.24
N GLN A 79 -17.94 2.12 -0.57
CA GLN A 79 -17.87 1.98 0.89
C GLN A 79 -16.90 2.99 1.50
N PHE A 80 -17.09 3.23 2.79
CA PHE A 80 -16.22 4.06 3.60
C PHE A 80 -15.57 3.18 4.67
N GLY A 81 -14.35 3.53 5.08
CA GLY A 81 -13.70 2.82 6.17
C GLY A 81 -13.06 1.50 5.78
N ALA A 82 -12.87 1.23 4.50
CA ALA A 82 -11.99 0.15 4.08
C ALA A 82 -10.55 0.47 4.54
N ALA A 83 -9.73 -0.55 4.70
CA ALA A 83 -8.38 -0.38 5.21
C ALA A 83 -7.36 -1.01 4.27
N LEU A 84 -6.34 -0.24 3.94
CA LEU A 84 -5.14 -0.73 3.27
C LEU A 84 -4.02 -0.78 4.30
N THR A 85 -3.44 -1.96 4.46
CA THR A 85 -2.30 -2.16 5.35
C THR A 85 -1.12 -2.62 4.50
N ILE A 86 0.02 -1.99 4.67
CA ILE A 86 1.24 -2.35 3.96
C ILE A 86 2.25 -2.83 4.99
N ASN A 87 2.53 -4.14 4.96
CA ASN A 87 3.56 -4.76 5.76
C ASN A 87 4.80 -4.94 4.90
N VAL A 88 5.96 -4.73 5.46
CA VAL A 88 7.23 -4.91 4.77
C VAL A 88 8.14 -5.80 5.58
N GLN A 89 8.96 -6.58 4.89
CA GLN A 89 10.00 -7.40 5.50
C GLN A 89 11.34 -6.99 4.94
N ARG A 90 12.27 -6.64 5.84
CA ARG A 90 13.64 -6.31 5.46
C ARG A 90 14.40 -7.58 5.06
N PRO A 91 15.51 -7.46 4.32
CA PRO A 91 16.31 -8.63 3.94
C PRO A 91 16.83 -9.44 5.13
N ASP A 92 16.96 -8.84 6.30
CA ASP A 92 17.38 -9.51 7.53
C ASP A 92 16.25 -10.29 8.22
N GLY A 93 15.03 -10.28 7.66
CA GLY A 93 13.88 -10.99 8.20
C GLY A 93 13.02 -10.17 9.16
N PHE A 94 13.37 -8.91 9.42
CA PHE A 94 12.57 -8.06 10.31
C PHE A 94 11.29 -7.57 9.61
N ASP A 95 10.13 -7.91 10.18
CA ASP A 95 8.82 -7.54 9.67
C ASP A 95 8.25 -6.36 10.44
N PHE A 96 7.62 -5.43 9.74
CA PHE A 96 6.86 -4.37 10.40
C PHE A 96 5.76 -3.83 9.49
N ARG A 97 4.76 -3.21 10.12
CA ARG A 97 3.68 -2.52 9.41
C ARG A 97 4.16 -1.10 9.10
N LEU A 98 4.30 -0.81 7.81
CA LEU A 98 4.81 0.49 7.37
C LEU A 98 3.72 1.54 7.27
N ILE A 99 2.58 1.19 6.67
CA ILE A 99 1.50 2.14 6.37
C ILE A 99 0.16 1.53 6.74
N GLU A 100 -0.69 2.33 7.36
CA GLU A 100 -2.11 2.06 7.53
C GLU A 100 -2.89 3.19 6.84
N ALA A 101 -3.65 2.86 5.83
CA ALA A 101 -4.43 3.82 5.08
C ALA A 101 -5.91 3.54 5.24
N ARG A 102 -6.69 4.59 5.54
CA ARG A 102 -8.14 4.53 5.43
C ARG A 102 -8.51 4.70 3.98
N VAL A 103 -9.34 3.81 3.44
CA VAL A 103 -9.69 3.80 2.03
C VAL A 103 -11.17 4.12 1.88
N THR A 104 -11.46 5.08 1.01
CA THR A 104 -12.83 5.38 0.56
C THR A 104 -12.96 4.87 -0.87
N ILE A 105 -13.94 4.03 -1.12
CA ILE A 105 -14.25 3.53 -2.47
C ILE A 105 -15.51 4.23 -2.96
N SER A 106 -15.35 5.00 -4.00
CA SER A 106 -16.43 5.84 -4.54
C SER A 106 -16.88 5.40 -5.95
#